data_9c7b3c7bafd23e03ffa6cda765c71175
#
_entry.id   9c7b3c7bafd23e03ffa6cda765c71175
#
_cell.length_a   1.000
_cell.length_b   1.000
_cell.length_c   1.000
_cell.angle_alpha   90.00
_cell.angle_beta   90.00
_cell.angle_gamma   90.00
#
_symmetry.space_group_name_H-M   'P 1'
#
loop_
_entity.id
_entity.type
_entity.pdbx_description
1 polymer ?
#
loop_
_entity_poly.entity_id
_entity_poly.type
_entity_poly.pdbx_seq_one_letter_code
_entity_poly.pdbx_strand_id
1 'polypeptide(L)'
;MNQIVMIGGQPVGMRATALIPRLYRFKFGRDMVADMRQLQKAFKKAQDLPEDATEEDRRDAQLSVLDLTIFENVAYTMAKHANKDIPDSPDEWLDSLEGVCSIYEVLPAILDLWQLNQQTTSTPKKK
;
A
#
# COMPACT_ATOMS: atom_id res chain seq x y z
N MET A 1 -14.40 0.24 3.07
CA MET A 1 -14.17 1.23 2.01
C MET A 1 -13.67 0.56 0.75
N ASN A 2 -14.28 0.88 -0.36
CA ASN A 2 -13.91 0.32 -1.66
C ASN A 2 -13.44 1.44 -2.59
N GLN A 3 -12.44 1.16 -3.39
CA GLN A 3 -11.92 2.12 -4.34
C GLN A 3 -11.32 1.38 -5.53
N ILE A 4 -11.43 1.96 -6.71
CA ILE A 4 -10.74 1.45 -7.90
C ILE A 4 -9.45 2.24 -8.05
N VAL A 5 -8.35 1.50 -8.15
CA VAL A 5 -7.01 2.08 -8.29
C VAL A 5 -6.43 1.62 -9.62
N MET A 6 -5.89 2.55 -10.39
CA MET A 6 -5.25 2.20 -11.65
C MET A 6 -3.85 1.67 -11.38
N ILE A 7 -3.60 0.45 -11.81
CA ILE A 7 -2.28 -0.18 -11.65
C ILE A 7 -1.85 -0.69 -13.02
N GLY A 8 -0.73 -0.17 -13.50
CA GLY A 8 -0.22 -0.57 -14.81
C GLY A 8 -1.18 -0.31 -15.95
N GLY A 9 -2.00 0.74 -15.82
CA GLY A 9 -2.97 1.10 -16.84
C GLY A 9 -4.29 0.33 -16.78
N GLN A 10 -4.45 -0.55 -15.79
CA GLN A 10 -5.70 -1.30 -15.66
C GLN A 10 -6.39 -1.01 -14.32
N PRO A 11 -7.73 -1.04 -14.29
CA PRO A 11 -8.45 -0.79 -13.05
C PRO A 11 -8.39 -2.00 -12.12
N VAL A 12 -8.07 -1.77 -10.86
CA VAL A 12 -8.02 -2.82 -9.83
C VAL A 12 -8.88 -2.37 -8.66
N GLY A 13 -9.89 -3.15 -8.32
CA GLY A 13 -10.69 -2.88 -7.13
C GLY A 13 -9.90 -3.19 -5.88
N MET A 14 -9.97 -2.30 -4.91
CA MET A 14 -9.33 -2.47 -3.61
C MET A 14 -10.33 -2.20 -2.50
N ARG A 15 -10.23 -2.98 -1.44
CA ARG A 15 -11.13 -2.87 -0.30
C ARG A 15 -10.34 -2.87 1.00
N ALA A 16 -10.62 -1.92 1.87
CA ALA A 16 -10.07 -1.86 3.21
C ALA A 16 -11.21 -1.86 4.22
N THR A 17 -11.15 -2.80 5.15
CA THR A 17 -12.11 -2.92 6.25
C THR A 17 -11.34 -3.23 7.52
N ALA A 18 -12.03 -3.31 8.66
CA ALA A 18 -11.39 -3.70 9.92
C ALA A 18 -10.73 -5.09 9.85
N LEU A 19 -11.12 -5.89 8.87
CA LEU A 19 -10.56 -7.24 8.68
C LEU A 19 -9.17 -7.21 8.03
N ILE A 20 -8.82 -6.14 7.32
CA ILE A 20 -7.58 -6.08 6.54
C ILE A 20 -6.32 -6.37 7.36
N PRO A 21 -6.11 -5.77 8.53
CA PRO A 21 -4.89 -6.06 9.31
C PRO A 21 -4.79 -7.53 9.70
N ARG A 22 -5.93 -8.18 9.96
CA ARG A 22 -5.96 -9.60 10.30
C ARG A 22 -5.61 -10.46 9.10
N LEU A 23 -6.13 -10.14 7.92
CA LEU A 23 -5.80 -10.86 6.69
C LEU A 23 -4.31 -10.76 6.38
N TYR A 24 -3.76 -9.57 6.54
CA TYR A 24 -2.35 -9.32 6.30
C TYR A 24 -1.47 -10.12 7.27
N ARG A 25 -1.78 -10.06 8.57
CA ARG A 25 -1.04 -10.81 9.59
C ARG A 25 -1.10 -12.31 9.34
N PHE A 26 -2.28 -12.79 8.98
CA PHE A 26 -2.48 -14.22 8.74
C PHE A 26 -1.67 -14.70 7.53
N LYS A 27 -1.64 -13.92 6.48
CA LYS A 27 -0.94 -14.28 5.23
C LYS A 27 0.57 -14.11 5.34
N PHE A 28 1.02 -13.01 5.92
CA PHE A 28 2.43 -12.60 5.90
C PHE A 28 3.12 -12.70 7.25
N GLY A 29 2.39 -12.92 8.33
CA GLY A 29 2.97 -12.98 9.66
C GLY A 29 3.50 -11.65 10.17
N ARG A 30 2.96 -10.54 9.68
CA ARG A 30 3.46 -9.20 10.00
C ARG A 30 2.32 -8.31 10.50
N ASP A 31 2.71 -7.30 11.29
CA ASP A 31 1.78 -6.28 11.79
C ASP A 31 1.59 -5.20 10.73
N MET A 32 0.40 -5.17 10.14
CA MET A 32 0.09 -4.21 9.08
C MET A 32 0.16 -2.76 9.55
N VAL A 33 -0.23 -2.48 10.79
CA VAL A 33 -0.20 -1.11 11.32
C VAL A 33 1.25 -0.61 11.36
N ALA A 34 2.17 -1.44 11.86
CA ALA A 34 3.58 -1.10 11.91
C ALA A 34 4.17 -0.96 10.49
N ASP A 35 3.81 -1.88 9.60
CA ASP A 35 4.31 -1.84 8.22
C ASP A 35 3.80 -0.60 7.48
N MET A 36 2.52 -0.24 7.66
CA MET A 36 1.96 0.96 7.03
C MET A 36 2.60 2.22 7.57
N ARG A 37 2.91 2.26 8.87
CA ARG A 37 3.60 3.40 9.47
C ARG A 37 4.99 3.57 8.88
N GLN A 38 5.72 2.48 8.73
CA GLN A 38 7.05 2.51 8.11
C GLN A 38 6.96 2.98 6.67
N LEU A 39 5.99 2.47 5.92
CA LEU A 39 5.82 2.80 4.52
C LEU A 39 5.45 4.28 4.34
N GLN A 40 4.57 4.81 5.20
CA GLN A 40 4.21 6.23 5.18
C GLN A 40 5.42 7.12 5.43
N LYS A 41 6.23 6.76 6.41
CA LYS A 41 7.44 7.52 6.73
C LYS A 41 8.43 7.52 5.58
N ALA A 42 8.69 6.35 5.00
CA ALA A 42 9.64 6.23 3.91
C ALA A 42 9.18 7.00 2.68
N PHE A 43 7.90 6.91 2.36
CA PHE A 43 7.32 7.59 1.20
C PHE A 43 7.35 9.10 1.38
N LYS A 44 6.98 9.59 2.57
CA LYS A 44 7.02 11.03 2.87
C LYS A 44 8.44 11.57 2.77
N LYS A 45 9.42 10.83 3.29
CA LYS A 45 10.82 11.24 3.21
C LYS A 45 11.27 11.39 1.75
N ALA A 46 10.87 10.45 0.90
CA ALA A 46 11.20 10.51 -0.53
C ALA A 46 10.51 11.69 -1.22
N GLN A 47 9.26 11.98 -0.88
CA GLN A 47 8.51 13.07 -1.49
C GLN A 47 8.99 14.45 -1.04
N ASP A 48 9.40 14.59 0.22
CA ASP A 48 9.79 15.87 0.81
C ASP A 48 11.22 16.28 0.45
N LEU A 49 11.90 15.48 -0.37
CA LEU A 49 13.27 15.76 -0.77
C LEU A 49 13.30 17.04 -1.63
N PRO A 50 14.13 18.04 -1.27
CA PRO A 50 14.19 19.27 -2.05
C PRO A 50 14.84 19.05 -3.42
N GLU A 51 14.55 19.95 -4.36
CA GLU A 51 15.10 19.84 -5.72
C GLU A 51 16.63 19.89 -5.74
N ASP A 52 17.22 20.66 -4.82
CA ASP A 52 18.67 20.80 -4.72
C ASP A 52 19.32 19.77 -3.81
N ALA A 53 18.61 18.71 -3.46
CA ALA A 53 19.14 17.64 -2.64
C ALA A 53 20.36 16.99 -3.30
N THR A 54 21.34 16.62 -2.48
CA THR A 54 22.54 15.95 -2.96
C THR A 54 22.21 14.51 -3.37
N GLU A 55 23.14 13.88 -4.10
CA GLU A 55 22.98 12.47 -4.44
C GLU A 55 22.95 11.60 -3.18
N GLU A 56 23.71 11.98 -2.15
CA GLU A 56 23.67 11.27 -0.88
C GLU A 56 22.29 11.36 -0.24
N ASP A 57 21.69 12.58 -0.22
CA ASP A 57 20.34 12.76 0.30
C ASP A 57 19.33 11.92 -0.47
N ARG A 58 19.46 11.84 -1.80
CA ARG A 58 18.57 11.06 -2.65
C ARG A 58 18.69 9.57 -2.38
N ARG A 59 19.91 9.08 -2.16
CA ARG A 59 20.12 7.67 -1.82
C ARG A 59 19.54 7.34 -0.45
N ASP A 60 19.73 8.24 0.53
CA ASP A 60 19.20 8.04 1.88
C ASP A 60 17.67 8.04 1.91
N ALA A 61 17.04 8.76 0.99
CA ALA A 61 15.58 8.82 0.88
C ALA A 61 15.01 7.74 -0.04
N GLN A 62 15.84 6.94 -0.67
CA GLN A 62 15.38 5.88 -1.57
C GLN A 62 14.63 4.80 -0.80
N LEU A 63 13.51 4.36 -1.39
CA LEU A 63 12.72 3.29 -0.80
C LEU A 63 13.52 1.98 -0.82
N SER A 64 13.48 1.27 0.30
CA SER A 64 14.21 0.02 0.44
C SER A 64 13.47 -1.14 -0.23
N VAL A 65 14.17 -2.27 -0.40
CA VAL A 65 13.53 -3.51 -0.87
C VAL A 65 12.40 -3.92 0.07
N LEU A 66 12.60 -3.74 1.38
CA LEU A 66 11.55 -4.04 2.35
C LEU A 66 10.34 -3.14 2.15
N ASP A 67 10.53 -1.84 1.92
CA ASP A 67 9.43 -0.91 1.67
C ASP A 67 8.62 -1.33 0.44
N LEU A 68 9.30 -1.72 -0.63
CA LEU A 68 8.62 -2.17 -1.85
C LEU A 68 7.85 -3.47 -1.60
N THR A 69 8.44 -4.40 -0.85
CA THR A 69 7.77 -5.66 -0.50
C THR A 69 6.52 -5.41 0.33
N ILE A 70 6.61 -4.53 1.32
CA ILE A 70 5.46 -4.15 2.14
C ILE A 70 4.36 -3.56 1.27
N PHE A 71 4.72 -2.63 0.39
CA PHE A 71 3.77 -2.01 -0.53
C PHE A 71 3.03 -3.05 -1.38
N GLU A 72 3.79 -3.96 -1.99
CA GLU A 72 3.21 -4.98 -2.85
C GLU A 72 2.26 -5.91 -2.08
N ASN A 73 2.65 -6.30 -0.88
CA ASN A 73 1.85 -7.20 -0.06
C ASN A 73 0.58 -6.52 0.45
N VAL A 74 0.66 -5.23 0.80
CA VAL A 74 -0.52 -4.45 1.20
C VAL A 74 -1.48 -4.30 0.02
N ALA A 75 -0.96 -3.94 -1.15
CA ALA A 75 -1.78 -3.80 -2.36
C ALA A 75 -2.47 -5.12 -2.69
N TYR A 76 -1.74 -6.22 -2.63
CA TYR A 76 -2.29 -7.55 -2.86
C TYR A 76 -3.42 -7.86 -1.89
N THR A 77 -3.21 -7.59 -0.60
CA THR A 77 -4.21 -7.89 0.43
C THR A 77 -5.51 -7.14 0.18
N MET A 78 -5.42 -5.86 -0.17
CA MET A 78 -6.59 -5.04 -0.46
C MET A 78 -7.29 -5.48 -1.75
N ALA A 79 -6.53 -5.85 -2.77
CA ALA A 79 -7.09 -6.34 -4.03
C ALA A 79 -7.78 -7.69 -3.84
N LYS A 80 -7.15 -8.61 -3.13
CA LYS A 80 -7.73 -9.93 -2.85
C LYS A 80 -8.99 -9.82 -2.00
N HIS A 81 -9.01 -8.88 -1.06
CA HIS A 81 -10.20 -8.64 -0.23
C HIS A 81 -11.37 -8.12 -1.06
N ALA A 82 -11.09 -7.36 -2.11
CA ALA A 82 -12.13 -6.84 -3.00
C ALA A 82 -12.59 -7.88 -4.03
N ASN A 83 -11.71 -8.80 -4.44
CA ASN A 83 -11.99 -9.76 -5.50
C ASN A 83 -11.36 -11.11 -5.20
N LYS A 84 -12.20 -12.08 -4.86
CA LYS A 84 -11.75 -13.42 -4.49
C LYS A 84 -11.11 -14.19 -5.64
N ASP A 85 -11.33 -13.75 -6.88
CA ASP A 85 -10.76 -14.41 -8.06
C ASP A 85 -9.29 -14.07 -8.28
N ILE A 86 -8.77 -13.12 -7.52
CA ILE A 86 -7.35 -12.78 -7.58
C ILE A 86 -6.54 -14.00 -7.07
N PRO A 87 -5.38 -14.28 -7.70
CA PRO A 87 -4.57 -15.44 -7.31
C PRO A 87 -4.21 -15.45 -5.82
N ASP A 88 -3.88 -16.63 -5.30
CA ASP A 88 -3.61 -16.82 -3.88
C ASP A 88 -2.21 -16.38 -3.46
N SER A 89 -1.38 -15.92 -4.39
CA SER A 89 -0.06 -15.41 -4.05
C SER A 89 0.18 -14.03 -4.66
N PRO A 90 0.92 -13.16 -3.95
CA PRO A 90 1.30 -11.86 -4.52
C PRO A 90 2.07 -11.99 -5.82
N ASP A 91 2.95 -12.98 -5.93
CA ASP A 91 3.75 -13.19 -7.13
C ASP A 91 2.87 -13.44 -8.35
N GLU A 92 1.90 -14.33 -8.21
CA GLU A 92 0.99 -14.65 -9.31
C GLU A 92 0.13 -13.44 -9.68
N TRP A 93 -0.31 -12.68 -8.67
CA TRP A 93 -1.11 -11.49 -8.91
C TRP A 93 -0.31 -10.42 -9.65
N LEU A 94 0.93 -10.15 -9.20
CA LEU A 94 1.79 -9.17 -9.84
C LEU A 94 2.10 -9.57 -11.27
N ASP A 95 2.32 -10.85 -11.51
CA ASP A 95 2.58 -11.36 -12.86
C ASP A 95 1.37 -11.20 -13.78
N SER A 96 0.16 -11.22 -13.21
CA SER A 96 -1.07 -11.07 -13.99
C SER A 96 -1.33 -9.63 -14.44
N LEU A 97 -0.64 -8.65 -13.82
CA LEU A 97 -0.77 -7.24 -14.19
C LEU A 97 0.04 -6.98 -15.46
N GLU A 98 -0.58 -6.33 -16.45
CA GLU A 98 0.08 -6.11 -17.74
C GLU A 98 1.10 -4.99 -17.71
N GLY A 99 0.98 -4.07 -16.75
CA GLY A 99 1.88 -2.94 -16.62
C GLY A 99 2.68 -2.97 -15.34
N VAL A 100 3.39 -1.89 -15.09
CA VAL A 100 4.21 -1.76 -13.89
C VAL A 100 3.35 -1.33 -12.72
N CYS A 101 3.50 -1.99 -11.57
CA CYS A 101 2.88 -1.58 -10.33
C CYS A 101 3.80 -0.57 -9.64
N SER A 102 3.65 0.70 -9.99
CA SER A 102 4.51 1.75 -9.48
C SER A 102 4.06 2.22 -8.10
N ILE A 103 4.95 2.15 -7.12
CA ILE A 103 4.66 2.61 -5.77
C ILE A 103 4.29 4.10 -5.76
N TYR A 104 4.91 4.90 -6.62
CA TYR A 104 4.67 6.35 -6.65
C TYR A 104 3.29 6.70 -7.18
N GLU A 105 2.72 5.86 -8.04
CA GLU A 105 1.38 6.07 -8.57
C GLU A 105 0.29 5.45 -7.68
N VAL A 106 0.57 4.31 -7.10
CA VAL A 106 -0.44 3.49 -6.43
C VAL A 106 -0.52 3.77 -4.93
N LEU A 107 0.62 3.98 -4.28
CA LEU A 107 0.65 4.13 -2.83
C LEU A 107 -0.21 5.28 -2.30
N PRO A 108 -0.26 6.47 -2.94
CA PRO A 108 -1.14 7.53 -2.45
C PRO A 108 -2.60 7.09 -2.29
N ALA A 109 -3.11 6.33 -3.25
CA ALA A 109 -4.49 5.83 -3.19
C ALA A 109 -4.65 4.80 -2.06
N ILE A 110 -3.65 3.95 -1.87
CA ILE A 110 -3.66 2.95 -0.78
C ILE A 110 -3.63 3.66 0.58
N LEU A 111 -2.81 4.68 0.72
CA LEU A 111 -2.73 5.45 1.97
C LEU A 111 -4.05 6.15 2.28
N ASP A 112 -4.68 6.74 1.27
CA ASP A 112 -5.98 7.37 1.44
C ASP A 112 -7.02 6.35 1.91
N LEU A 113 -7.08 5.21 1.27
CA LEU A 113 -8.01 4.14 1.63
C LEU A 113 -7.74 3.63 3.05
N TRP A 114 -6.48 3.48 3.41
CA TRP A 114 -6.07 3.06 4.75
C TRP A 114 -6.47 4.08 5.81
N GLN A 115 -6.24 5.35 5.55
CA GLN A 115 -6.59 6.43 6.49
C GLN A 115 -8.09 6.53 6.70
N LEU A 116 -8.87 6.42 5.64
CA LEU A 116 -10.33 6.42 5.73
C LEU A 116 -10.82 5.26 6.59
N ASN A 117 -10.23 4.08 6.39
CA ASN A 117 -10.57 2.91 7.19
C ASN A 117 -10.25 3.12 8.67
N GLN A 118 -9.11 3.73 8.98
CA GLN A 118 -8.73 4.02 10.36
C GLN A 118 -9.64 5.07 10.99
N GLN A 119 -10.03 6.08 10.24
CA GLN A 119 -10.94 7.09 10.73
C GLN A 119 -12.29 6.50 11.15
N THR A 120 -12.79 5.53 10.39
CA THR A 120 -14.07 4.91 10.71
C THR A 120 -13.99 3.91 11.86
N THR A 121 -12.80 3.36 12.14
CA THR A 121 -12.66 2.30 13.15
C THR A 121 -11.93 2.73 14.41
N SER A 122 -11.07 3.75 14.33
CA SER A 122 -10.17 4.12 15.43
C SER A 122 -10.45 5.51 15.97
N THR A 123 -10.93 6.43 15.13
CA THR A 123 -11.15 7.82 15.53
C THR A 123 -12.58 8.01 16.00
N PRO A 124 -12.78 8.49 17.25
CA PRO A 124 -14.14 8.76 17.73
C PRO A 124 -14.79 9.83 16.88
N LYS A 125 -16.08 9.66 16.62
CA LYS A 125 -16.84 10.67 15.90
C LYS A 125 -17.06 11.87 16.79
N LYS A 126 -16.81 13.03 16.26
CA LYS A 126 -17.15 14.27 16.94
C LYS A 126 -18.63 14.54 16.80
N LYS A 127 -19.23 14.97 17.87
CA LYS A 127 -20.63 15.33 17.90
C LYS A 127 -20.78 16.83 17.86
#